data_f2b9e4ec8094f2eee807a2292034c694
#
_entry.id   f2b9e4ec8094f2eee807a2292034c694
#
_cell.length_a   1.000
_cell.length_b   1.000
_cell.length_c   1.000
_cell.angle_alpha   90.00
_cell.angle_beta   90.00
_cell.angle_gamma   90.00
#
_symmetry.space_group_name_H-M   'P 1'
#
loop_
_entity.id
_entity.type
_entity.pdbx_description
1 polymer ?
#
loop_
_entity_poly.entity_id
_entity_poly.type
_entity_poly.pdbx_seq_one_letter_code
_entity_poly.pdbx_strand_id
1 'polypeptide(L)'
;MKLGQKLGKVGVAAWVVLSALGSAQANQKFCVYDMLGATGDLYNMTKDYAVAMQRNGVTIELKGYTDERVATEDFRTGQCDAVIATAFRIRQFNSVAGSIDTLGSTTIVRNGKIDIAGSYDVVRKLIQTYASPAATKLMTEGNYEVSGLIPLGAAYPIVNDRSINTIEKLAGKRIAAFDHDKAQAVMIQRIGAQPVSADITNFSTKFNNGAVDMIAAPTLAYKPLELAKGIGKNGGITRFPIMILTYQMVINRTKFPDGFGVKSREYWSSQFDRAMQLIKQADAGIPPATWMDLSAENAYKYTLMLRESRIDIAQKGLYDKRGLKVIKKIRCNVNPADPECTTKSEEDWK
;
A
#
# COMPACT_ATOMS: atom_id res chain seq x y z
N MET A 1 -56.33 -67.08 -49.38
CA MET A 1 -54.96 -66.67 -49.21
C MET A 1 -54.88 -65.22 -48.76
N LYS A 2 -54.66 -64.91 -47.49
CA LYS A 2 -54.52 -63.56 -46.98
C LYS A 2 -53.19 -63.52 -46.15
N LEU A 3 -52.18 -62.82 -46.67
CA LEU A 3 -50.94 -62.53 -45.99
C LEU A 3 -51.15 -61.43 -44.96
N GLY A 4 -50.90 -61.70 -43.71
CA GLY A 4 -50.88 -60.71 -42.65
C GLY A 4 -49.48 -60.16 -42.45
N GLN A 5 -49.30 -58.85 -42.63
CA GLN A 5 -48.08 -58.15 -42.28
C GLN A 5 -48.14 -57.72 -40.82
N LYS A 6 -47.13 -58.19 -40.04
CA LYS A 6 -46.86 -57.69 -38.66
C LYS A 6 -45.96 -56.50 -38.78
N LEU A 7 -46.39 -55.32 -38.38
CA LEU A 7 -45.55 -54.15 -38.16
C LEU A 7 -44.91 -54.26 -36.79
N GLY A 8 -43.58 -54.38 -36.75
CA GLY A 8 -42.78 -54.22 -35.54
C GLY A 8 -42.64 -52.76 -35.15
N LYS A 9 -42.95 -52.45 -33.90
CA LYS A 9 -42.69 -51.13 -33.29
C LYS A 9 -41.21 -51.08 -32.88
N VAL A 10 -40.43 -50.23 -33.58
CA VAL A 10 -39.08 -49.90 -33.17
C VAL A 10 -39.20 -48.74 -32.18
N GLY A 11 -38.88 -49.00 -30.90
CA GLY A 11 -38.78 -47.95 -29.87
C GLY A 11 -37.45 -47.24 -29.98
N VAL A 12 -37.48 -45.98 -30.35
CA VAL A 12 -36.29 -45.12 -30.30
C VAL A 12 -36.11 -44.65 -28.87
N ALA A 13 -35.13 -45.20 -28.16
CA ALA A 13 -34.69 -44.71 -26.84
C ALA A 13 -33.84 -43.48 -27.08
N ALA A 14 -34.41 -42.28 -26.83
CA ALA A 14 -33.64 -41.02 -26.82
C ALA A 14 -32.77 -40.98 -25.57
N TRP A 15 -31.47 -41.15 -25.73
CA TRP A 15 -30.49 -40.89 -24.69
C TRP A 15 -30.31 -39.36 -24.55
N VAL A 16 -30.90 -38.77 -23.53
CA VAL A 16 -30.60 -37.38 -23.14
C VAL A 16 -29.23 -37.39 -22.46
N VAL A 17 -28.21 -37.04 -23.24
CA VAL A 17 -26.87 -36.72 -22.67
C VAL A 17 -26.98 -35.36 -22.00
N LEU A 18 -27.18 -35.32 -20.68
CA LEU A 18 -26.94 -34.12 -19.88
C LEU A 18 -25.45 -33.85 -19.93
N SER A 19 -25.00 -33.02 -20.87
CA SER A 19 -23.70 -32.39 -20.83
C SER A 19 -23.72 -31.41 -19.63
N ALA A 20 -23.14 -31.85 -18.50
CA ALA A 20 -22.75 -30.96 -17.44
C ALA A 20 -21.68 -30.02 -18.03
N LEU A 21 -22.11 -28.86 -18.51
CA LEU A 21 -21.25 -27.73 -18.78
C LEU A 21 -20.69 -27.29 -17.42
N GLY A 22 -19.65 -27.98 -16.94
CA GLY A 22 -18.78 -27.44 -15.93
C GLY A 22 -18.23 -26.15 -16.51
N SER A 23 -18.74 -25.01 -16.03
CA SER A 23 -18.14 -23.71 -16.31
C SER A 23 -16.67 -23.82 -15.89
N ALA A 24 -15.76 -23.90 -16.87
CA ALA A 24 -14.36 -23.74 -16.63
C ALA A 24 -14.21 -22.37 -15.96
N GLN A 25 -14.00 -22.39 -14.64
CA GLN A 25 -13.79 -21.17 -13.88
C GLN A 25 -12.49 -20.56 -14.38
N ALA A 26 -12.59 -19.44 -15.09
CA ALA A 26 -11.44 -18.75 -15.62
C ALA A 26 -10.50 -18.38 -14.46
N ASN A 27 -9.21 -18.67 -14.62
CA ASN A 27 -8.21 -18.25 -13.64
C ASN A 27 -8.17 -16.72 -13.61
N GLN A 28 -8.31 -16.12 -12.43
CA GLN A 28 -8.13 -14.70 -12.24
C GLN A 28 -6.64 -14.35 -12.27
N LYS A 29 -6.26 -13.39 -13.12
CA LYS A 29 -4.88 -12.96 -13.26
C LYS A 29 -4.57 -11.82 -12.30
N PHE A 30 -3.53 -12.00 -11.49
CA PHE A 30 -3.05 -11.02 -10.51
C PHE A 30 -1.70 -10.46 -10.92
N CYS A 31 -1.65 -9.15 -11.18
CA CYS A 31 -0.41 -8.40 -11.35
C CYS A 31 0.15 -8.05 -9.98
N VAL A 32 1.30 -8.60 -9.61
CA VAL A 32 1.90 -8.41 -8.29
C VAL A 32 3.20 -7.63 -8.43
N TYR A 33 3.21 -6.40 -7.94
CA TYR A 33 4.43 -5.63 -7.81
C TYR A 33 5.17 -6.05 -6.54
N ASP A 34 6.44 -6.37 -6.67
CA ASP A 34 7.40 -6.56 -5.59
C ASP A 34 8.76 -6.04 -6.06
N MET A 35 9.52 -5.38 -5.20
CA MET A 35 10.86 -4.84 -5.54
C MET A 35 11.80 -5.91 -6.10
N LEU A 36 11.65 -7.16 -5.66
CA LEU A 36 12.41 -8.32 -6.10
C LEU A 36 11.62 -9.20 -7.11
N GLY A 37 10.50 -8.71 -7.63
CA GLY A 37 9.66 -9.44 -8.56
C GLY A 37 9.15 -10.76 -7.97
N ALA A 38 9.22 -11.84 -8.75
CA ALA A 38 8.71 -13.16 -8.35
C ALA A 38 9.51 -13.85 -7.23
N THR A 39 10.64 -13.28 -6.80
CA THR A 39 11.46 -13.79 -5.70
C THR A 39 11.22 -13.05 -4.38
N GLY A 40 10.44 -11.96 -4.39
CA GLY A 40 10.20 -11.12 -3.23
C GLY A 40 9.22 -11.70 -2.22
N ASP A 41 9.25 -11.15 -1.01
CA ASP A 41 8.46 -11.61 0.11
C ASP A 41 6.96 -11.40 -0.10
N LEU A 42 6.55 -10.27 -0.65
CA LEU A 42 5.15 -10.00 -0.97
C LEU A 42 4.63 -10.98 -2.03
N TYR A 43 5.43 -11.23 -3.07
CA TYR A 43 5.06 -12.19 -4.09
C TYR A 43 4.88 -13.60 -3.49
N ASN A 44 5.76 -14.02 -2.59
CA ASN A 44 5.65 -15.30 -1.88
C ASN A 44 4.41 -15.33 -0.96
N MET A 45 4.10 -14.25 -0.23
CA MET A 45 2.85 -14.14 0.53
C MET A 45 1.62 -14.23 -0.38
N THR A 46 1.72 -13.73 -1.61
CA THR A 46 0.62 -13.80 -2.59
C THR A 46 0.45 -15.22 -3.15
N LYS A 47 1.50 -16.04 -3.22
CA LYS A 47 1.36 -17.48 -3.53
C LYS A 47 0.51 -18.19 -2.47
N ASP A 48 0.79 -17.94 -1.19
CA ASP A 48 0.00 -18.51 -0.09
C ASP A 48 -1.46 -18.04 -0.12
N TYR A 49 -1.66 -16.76 -0.43
CA TYR A 49 -2.98 -16.19 -0.65
C TYR A 49 -3.72 -16.88 -1.80
N ALA A 50 -3.06 -17.12 -2.93
CA ALA A 50 -3.66 -17.80 -4.08
C ALA A 50 -4.16 -19.21 -3.72
N VAL A 51 -3.38 -19.95 -2.94
CA VAL A 51 -3.79 -21.28 -2.41
C VAL A 51 -4.99 -21.15 -1.48
N ALA A 52 -4.97 -20.15 -0.57
CA ALA A 52 -6.08 -19.95 0.37
C ALA A 52 -7.40 -19.59 -0.34
N MET A 53 -7.34 -18.80 -1.44
CA MET A 53 -8.53 -18.35 -2.17
C MET A 53 -9.19 -19.45 -3.01
N GLN A 54 -8.52 -20.56 -3.28
CA GLN A 54 -9.14 -21.74 -3.91
C GLN A 54 -10.36 -22.23 -3.11
N ARG A 55 -10.28 -22.16 -1.77
CA ARG A 55 -11.42 -22.52 -0.88
C ARG A 55 -12.62 -21.59 -1.05
N ASN A 56 -12.42 -20.39 -1.60
CA ASN A 56 -13.46 -19.42 -1.92
C ASN A 56 -13.89 -19.49 -3.40
N GLY A 57 -13.50 -20.56 -4.12
CA GLY A 57 -13.87 -20.79 -5.51
C GLY A 57 -13.13 -19.90 -6.50
N VAL A 58 -11.97 -19.34 -6.14
CA VAL A 58 -11.16 -18.46 -7.01
C VAL A 58 -9.81 -19.11 -7.24
N THR A 59 -9.49 -19.40 -8.50
CA THR A 59 -8.17 -19.86 -8.92
C THR A 59 -7.39 -18.66 -9.45
N ILE A 60 -6.19 -18.42 -8.90
CA ILE A 60 -5.39 -17.24 -9.15
C ILE A 60 -4.11 -17.62 -9.90
N GLU A 61 -3.86 -16.93 -11.02
CA GLU A 61 -2.60 -16.95 -11.75
C GLU A 61 -1.82 -15.68 -11.40
N LEU A 62 -0.57 -15.82 -10.92
CA LEU A 62 0.27 -14.70 -10.50
C LEU A 62 1.25 -14.28 -11.59
N LYS A 63 1.32 -12.99 -11.86
CA LYS A 63 2.32 -12.36 -12.71
C LYS A 63 3.12 -11.35 -11.90
N GLY A 64 4.42 -11.61 -11.72
CA GLY A 64 5.34 -10.74 -10.95
C GLY A 64 5.84 -9.56 -11.78
N TYR A 65 5.94 -8.40 -11.12
CA TYR A 65 6.45 -7.15 -11.71
C TYR A 65 7.44 -6.48 -10.76
N THR A 66 8.47 -5.87 -11.33
CA THR A 66 9.40 -4.98 -10.61
C THR A 66 9.12 -3.49 -10.87
N ASP A 67 8.18 -3.19 -11.77
CA ASP A 67 7.67 -1.84 -12.04
C ASP A 67 6.17 -1.79 -11.76
N GLU A 68 5.77 -1.07 -10.69
CA GLU A 68 4.36 -0.95 -10.32
C GLU A 68 3.53 -0.15 -11.33
N ARG A 69 4.16 0.72 -12.14
CA ARG A 69 3.49 1.44 -13.22
C ARG A 69 2.99 0.46 -14.27
N VAL A 70 3.83 -0.50 -14.67
CA VAL A 70 3.44 -1.53 -15.63
C VAL A 70 2.38 -2.46 -15.04
N ALA A 71 2.53 -2.90 -13.79
CA ALA A 71 1.54 -3.74 -13.11
C ALA A 71 0.16 -3.08 -13.06
N THR A 72 0.11 -1.79 -12.68
CA THR A 72 -1.17 -1.06 -12.58
C THR A 72 -1.77 -0.72 -13.94
N GLU A 73 -0.96 -0.52 -14.97
CA GLU A 73 -1.43 -0.31 -16.34
C GLU A 73 -2.02 -1.59 -16.94
N ASP A 74 -1.37 -2.74 -16.74
CA ASP A 74 -1.91 -4.04 -17.15
C ASP A 74 -3.24 -4.35 -16.46
N PHE A 75 -3.40 -3.96 -15.20
CA PHE A 75 -4.68 -4.06 -14.51
C PHE A 75 -5.73 -3.09 -15.09
N ARG A 76 -5.37 -1.83 -15.32
CA ARG A 76 -6.27 -0.81 -15.87
C ARG A 76 -6.79 -1.17 -17.26
N THR A 77 -5.95 -1.81 -18.07
CA THR A 77 -6.29 -2.26 -19.45
C THR A 77 -6.95 -3.64 -19.49
N GLY A 78 -7.15 -4.30 -18.32
CA GLY A 78 -7.82 -5.60 -18.23
C GLY A 78 -6.94 -6.80 -18.59
N GLN A 79 -5.61 -6.64 -18.64
CA GLN A 79 -4.67 -7.75 -18.77
C GLN A 79 -4.57 -8.56 -17.46
N CYS A 80 -4.87 -7.92 -16.34
CA CYS A 80 -5.03 -8.55 -15.04
C CYS A 80 -6.41 -8.20 -14.45
N ASP A 81 -6.96 -9.11 -13.64
CA ASP A 81 -8.22 -8.95 -12.93
C ASP A 81 -8.04 -8.32 -11.55
N ALA A 82 -6.79 -8.36 -11.05
CA ALA A 82 -6.36 -7.73 -9.81
C ALA A 82 -4.94 -7.20 -9.92
N VAL A 83 -4.61 -6.24 -9.05
CA VAL A 83 -3.25 -5.71 -8.91
C VAL A 83 -2.89 -5.55 -7.44
N ILE A 84 -1.64 -5.84 -7.08
CA ILE A 84 -1.02 -5.46 -5.81
C ILE A 84 0.11 -4.47 -6.12
N ALA A 85 0.03 -3.29 -5.52
CA ALA A 85 1.04 -2.24 -5.66
C ALA A 85 1.06 -1.36 -4.40
N THR A 86 1.95 -0.34 -4.36
CA THR A 86 1.94 0.63 -3.27
C THR A 86 0.69 1.52 -3.30
N ALA A 87 0.32 2.07 -2.15
CA ALA A 87 -0.80 3.01 -2.06
C ALA A 87 -0.67 4.20 -3.02
N PHE A 88 0.57 4.58 -3.38
CA PHE A 88 0.81 5.67 -4.33
C PHE A 88 0.19 5.41 -5.71
N ARG A 89 0.22 4.16 -6.19
CA ARG A 89 -0.41 3.75 -7.45
C ARG A 89 -1.87 3.36 -7.27
N ILE A 90 -2.22 2.77 -6.11
CA ILE A 90 -3.60 2.29 -5.86
C ILE A 90 -4.57 3.44 -5.65
N ARG A 91 -4.12 4.61 -5.19
CA ARG A 91 -4.93 5.81 -4.97
C ARG A 91 -5.83 6.18 -6.15
N GLN A 92 -5.41 5.90 -7.38
CA GLN A 92 -6.21 6.13 -8.58
C GLN A 92 -7.45 5.22 -8.70
N PHE A 93 -7.46 4.07 -8.02
CA PHE A 93 -8.55 3.10 -8.03
C PHE A 93 -9.43 3.20 -6.78
N ASN A 94 -8.88 3.65 -5.67
CA ASN A 94 -9.62 3.94 -4.45
C ASN A 94 -8.89 5.00 -3.61
N SER A 95 -9.48 6.17 -3.57
CA SER A 95 -8.90 7.34 -2.89
C SER A 95 -8.88 7.19 -1.37
N VAL A 96 -9.88 6.52 -0.78
CA VAL A 96 -9.97 6.29 0.68
C VAL A 96 -8.83 5.41 1.16
N ALA A 97 -8.61 4.26 0.52
CA ALA A 97 -7.51 3.36 0.87
C ALA A 97 -6.15 4.02 0.60
N GLY A 98 -6.02 4.75 -0.52
CA GLY A 98 -4.82 5.52 -0.84
C GLY A 98 -4.47 6.61 0.17
N SER A 99 -5.42 7.02 1.03
CA SER A 99 -5.19 7.99 2.10
C SER A 99 -4.54 7.41 3.35
N ILE A 100 -4.32 6.09 3.43
CA ILE A 100 -3.58 5.47 4.54
C ILE A 100 -2.14 5.97 4.54
N ASP A 101 -1.49 5.95 3.37
CA ASP A 101 -0.09 6.33 3.19
C ASP A 101 0.00 7.85 2.96
N THR A 102 -0.34 8.62 3.99
CA THR A 102 -0.29 10.08 3.96
C THR A 102 0.57 10.62 5.10
N LEU A 103 1.08 11.83 4.94
CA LEU A 103 2.07 12.47 5.79
C LEU A 103 1.69 12.43 7.27
N GLY A 104 2.36 11.60 8.07
CA GLY A 104 2.17 11.49 9.52
C GLY A 104 0.76 11.05 9.97
N SER A 105 -0.11 10.58 9.06
CA SER A 105 -1.52 10.29 9.40
C SER A 105 -1.69 9.17 10.43
N THR A 106 -0.83 8.16 10.39
CA THR A 106 -0.84 7.01 11.30
C THR A 106 0.24 7.09 12.37
N THR A 107 1.06 8.16 12.38
CA THR A 107 2.20 8.31 13.29
C THR A 107 1.74 8.73 14.68
N ILE A 108 2.25 8.05 15.71
CA ILE A 108 2.06 8.39 17.13
C ILE A 108 3.35 9.00 17.67
N VAL A 109 3.21 10.14 18.34
CA VAL A 109 4.31 10.79 19.08
C VAL A 109 3.93 10.83 20.57
N ARG A 110 4.85 10.34 21.42
CA ARG A 110 4.70 10.38 22.87
C ARG A 110 5.95 11.02 23.50
N ASN A 111 5.75 12.02 24.33
CA ASN A 111 6.88 12.70 25.04
C ASN A 111 7.99 13.17 24.06
N GLY A 112 7.60 13.73 22.92
CA GLY A 112 8.52 14.23 21.89
C GLY A 112 9.31 13.16 21.12
N LYS A 113 8.92 11.89 21.24
CA LYS A 113 9.55 10.78 20.51
C LYS A 113 8.50 10.01 19.72
N ILE A 114 8.93 9.45 18.59
CA ILE A 114 8.09 8.53 17.82
C ILE A 114 7.83 7.27 18.64
N ASP A 115 6.56 6.96 18.83
CA ASP A 115 6.09 5.65 19.28
C ASP A 115 5.77 4.79 18.03
N ILE A 116 6.80 4.10 17.53
CA ILE A 116 6.67 3.30 16.31
C ILE A 116 5.72 2.12 16.51
N ALA A 117 5.70 1.53 17.71
CA ALA A 117 4.78 0.43 18.04
C ALA A 117 3.33 0.93 18.03
N GLY A 118 3.04 2.03 18.71
CA GLY A 118 1.72 2.67 18.68
C GLY A 118 1.31 3.10 17.28
N SER A 119 2.25 3.52 16.43
CA SER A 119 1.97 3.86 15.03
C SER A 119 1.56 2.63 14.22
N TYR A 120 2.20 1.49 14.40
CA TYR A 120 1.77 0.24 13.78
C TYR A 120 0.46 -0.29 14.36
N ASP A 121 0.13 0.00 15.62
CA ASP A 121 -1.18 -0.32 16.18
C ASP A 121 -2.31 0.49 15.52
N VAL A 122 -2.06 1.74 15.16
CA VAL A 122 -3.00 2.53 14.33
C VAL A 122 -3.20 1.85 12.98
N VAL A 123 -2.13 1.45 12.29
CA VAL A 123 -2.21 0.78 10.98
C VAL A 123 -2.95 -0.57 11.11
N ARG A 124 -2.67 -1.35 12.15
CA ARG A 124 -3.38 -2.61 12.43
C ARG A 124 -4.88 -2.39 12.57
N LYS A 125 -5.29 -1.46 13.43
CA LYS A 125 -6.71 -1.15 13.65
C LYS A 125 -7.38 -0.62 12.40
N LEU A 126 -6.66 0.15 11.59
CA LEU A 126 -7.15 0.67 10.32
C LEU A 126 -7.40 -0.47 9.32
N ILE A 127 -6.44 -1.38 9.16
CA ILE A 127 -6.57 -2.56 8.29
C ILE A 127 -7.74 -3.43 8.75
N GLN A 128 -7.88 -3.69 10.05
CA GLN A 128 -9.01 -4.44 10.62
C GLN A 128 -10.35 -3.75 10.37
N THR A 129 -10.39 -2.42 10.52
CA THR A 129 -11.59 -1.62 10.24
C THR A 129 -11.99 -1.74 8.77
N TYR A 130 -11.04 -1.62 7.86
CA TYR A 130 -11.30 -1.71 6.42
C TYR A 130 -11.53 -3.15 5.93
N ALA A 131 -11.10 -4.16 6.69
CA ALA A 131 -11.42 -5.56 6.39
C ALA A 131 -12.88 -5.90 6.71
N SER A 132 -13.54 -5.14 7.60
CA SER A 132 -14.91 -5.42 7.98
C SER A 132 -15.92 -5.26 6.83
N PRO A 133 -17.03 -6.03 6.82
CA PRO A 133 -18.10 -5.85 5.83
C PRO A 133 -18.69 -4.43 5.81
N ALA A 134 -18.73 -3.75 6.97
CA ALA A 134 -19.24 -2.38 7.09
C ALA A 134 -18.41 -1.37 6.28
N ALA A 135 -17.13 -1.65 6.03
CA ALA A 135 -16.26 -0.78 5.25
C ALA A 135 -16.37 -0.98 3.73
N THR A 136 -17.15 -1.95 3.24
CA THR A 136 -17.19 -2.29 1.80
C THR A 136 -17.49 -1.08 0.94
N LYS A 137 -18.40 -0.20 1.35
CA LYS A 137 -18.71 1.03 0.62
C LYS A 137 -17.51 1.98 0.49
N LEU A 138 -16.65 2.07 1.51
CA LEU A 138 -15.44 2.89 1.47
C LEU A 138 -14.33 2.23 0.62
N MET A 139 -14.30 0.90 0.62
CA MET A 139 -13.32 0.11 -0.13
C MET A 139 -13.71 -0.10 -1.60
N THR A 140 -14.86 0.41 -2.03
CA THR A 140 -15.36 0.26 -3.41
C THR A 140 -15.47 1.62 -4.08
N GLU A 141 -14.91 1.73 -5.28
CA GLU A 141 -15.02 2.91 -6.15
C GLU A 141 -15.23 2.44 -7.60
N GLY A 142 -16.45 2.65 -8.13
CA GLY A 142 -16.87 2.11 -9.43
C GLY A 142 -16.80 0.57 -9.47
N ASN A 143 -16.09 0.04 -10.44
CA ASN A 143 -15.86 -1.40 -10.59
C ASN A 143 -14.65 -1.92 -9.78
N TYR A 144 -13.93 -1.04 -9.10
CA TYR A 144 -12.76 -1.40 -8.32
C TYR A 144 -13.12 -1.59 -6.85
N GLU A 145 -12.56 -2.62 -6.24
CA GLU A 145 -12.66 -2.88 -4.80
C GLU A 145 -11.28 -3.16 -4.22
N VAL A 146 -10.92 -2.46 -3.15
CA VAL A 146 -9.75 -2.80 -2.36
C VAL A 146 -10.02 -4.10 -1.63
N SER A 147 -9.28 -5.13 -1.98
CA SER A 147 -9.46 -6.49 -1.48
C SER A 147 -8.32 -6.94 -0.56
N GLY A 148 -7.34 -6.09 -0.28
CA GLY A 148 -6.26 -6.40 0.64
C GLY A 148 -5.43 -5.18 1.00
N LEU A 149 -4.96 -5.17 2.25
CA LEU A 149 -4.08 -4.15 2.82
C LEU A 149 -3.06 -4.83 3.71
N ILE A 150 -1.77 -4.51 3.52
CA ILE A 150 -0.70 -5.06 4.35
C ILE A 150 0.39 -4.01 4.56
N PRO A 151 1.00 -3.89 5.76
CA PRO A 151 2.07 -2.93 5.98
C PRO A 151 3.31 -3.27 5.15
N LEU A 152 3.90 -2.23 4.53
CA LEU A 152 5.19 -2.29 3.83
C LEU A 152 6.32 -1.76 4.72
N GLY A 153 6.00 -0.93 5.70
CA GLY A 153 6.96 -0.38 6.65
C GLY A 153 6.91 1.14 6.74
N ALA A 154 7.59 1.67 7.74
CA ALA A 154 7.72 3.10 7.94
C ALA A 154 8.70 3.70 6.93
N ALA A 155 8.27 4.75 6.21
CA ALA A 155 9.13 5.50 5.30
C ALA A 155 9.95 6.53 6.08
N TYR A 156 11.24 6.27 6.17
CA TYR A 156 12.20 7.16 6.84
C TYR A 156 12.89 8.08 5.85
N PRO A 157 13.17 9.35 6.23
CA PRO A 157 14.10 10.18 5.48
C PRO A 157 15.50 9.56 5.49
N ILE A 158 16.07 9.36 4.30
CA ILE A 158 17.41 8.83 4.08
C ILE A 158 18.21 9.90 3.34
N VAL A 159 19.30 10.34 3.93
CA VAL A 159 20.10 11.47 3.48
C VAL A 159 21.55 11.08 3.20
N ASN A 160 22.18 11.75 2.24
CA ASN A 160 23.60 11.60 1.93
C ASN A 160 24.54 12.43 2.85
N ASP A 161 23.95 13.32 3.65
CA ASP A 161 24.64 14.19 4.61
C ASP A 161 23.85 14.31 5.92
N ARG A 162 24.44 13.89 7.06
CA ARG A 162 23.82 13.94 8.40
C ARG A 162 23.50 15.36 8.89
N SER A 163 24.07 16.40 8.27
CA SER A 163 23.71 17.78 8.58
C SER A 163 22.27 18.12 8.16
N ILE A 164 21.67 17.32 7.26
CA ILE A 164 20.26 17.43 6.85
C ILE A 164 19.37 16.75 7.90
N ASN A 165 19.28 17.32 9.08
CA ASN A 165 18.59 16.72 10.24
C ASN A 165 17.53 17.63 10.89
N THR A 166 17.22 18.77 10.28
CA THR A 166 16.10 19.65 10.67
C THR A 166 15.34 20.08 9.45
N ILE A 167 14.10 20.61 9.64
CA ILE A 167 13.27 21.09 8.54
C ILE A 167 13.97 22.24 7.80
N GLU A 168 14.62 23.15 8.53
CA GLU A 168 15.31 24.29 7.95
C GLU A 168 16.47 23.87 7.04
N LYS A 169 17.12 22.74 7.35
CA LYS A 169 18.22 22.16 6.55
C LYS A 169 17.75 21.45 5.29
N LEU A 170 16.44 21.20 5.15
CA LEU A 170 15.86 20.67 3.93
C LEU A 170 15.71 21.73 2.83
N ALA A 171 15.71 23.03 3.18
CA ALA A 171 15.61 24.10 2.21
C ALA A 171 16.74 24.02 1.16
N GLY A 172 16.35 24.08 -0.12
CA GLY A 172 17.25 23.98 -1.26
C GLY A 172 17.80 22.59 -1.57
N LYS A 173 17.48 21.54 -0.75
CA LYS A 173 17.93 20.17 -0.99
C LYS A 173 17.09 19.50 -2.10
N ARG A 174 17.73 18.65 -2.88
CA ARG A 174 17.11 17.87 -3.94
C ARG A 174 16.51 16.61 -3.33
N ILE A 175 15.20 16.47 -3.43
CA ILE A 175 14.47 15.32 -2.85
C ILE A 175 13.75 14.58 -3.97
N ALA A 176 13.90 13.26 -4.04
CA ALA A 176 13.18 12.45 -5.02
C ALA A 176 11.67 12.53 -4.77
N ALA A 177 10.92 12.80 -5.83
CA ALA A 177 9.47 12.83 -5.84
C ALA A 177 8.95 11.96 -6.98
N PHE A 178 7.98 11.10 -6.69
CA PHE A 178 7.38 10.27 -7.73
C PHE A 178 6.52 11.08 -8.68
N ASP A 179 6.75 10.98 -9.99
CA ASP A 179 6.10 11.76 -11.04
C ASP A 179 4.57 11.71 -10.99
N HIS A 180 4.03 10.57 -10.57
CA HIS A 180 2.59 10.35 -10.48
C HIS A 180 1.99 10.79 -9.14
N ASP A 181 2.80 11.13 -8.12
CA ASP A 181 2.31 11.57 -6.81
C ASP A 181 2.52 13.07 -6.59
N LYS A 182 1.54 13.84 -7.04
CA LYS A 182 1.54 15.31 -6.87
C LYS A 182 1.64 15.75 -5.40
N ALA A 183 1.17 14.92 -4.45
CA ALA A 183 1.24 15.22 -3.03
C ALA A 183 2.69 15.30 -2.52
N GLN A 184 3.57 14.42 -3.01
CA GLN A 184 5.00 14.46 -2.68
C GLN A 184 5.63 15.78 -3.16
N ALA A 185 5.40 16.16 -4.41
CA ALA A 185 5.96 17.40 -4.97
C ALA A 185 5.47 18.65 -4.18
N VAL A 186 4.18 18.71 -3.86
CA VAL A 186 3.60 19.80 -3.05
C VAL A 186 4.26 19.89 -1.68
N MET A 187 4.45 18.77 -1.00
CA MET A 187 5.10 18.74 0.32
C MET A 187 6.56 19.19 0.23
N ILE A 188 7.31 18.68 -0.73
CA ILE A 188 8.74 19.01 -0.92
C ILE A 188 8.90 20.50 -1.20
N GLN A 189 8.06 21.08 -2.04
CA GLN A 189 8.08 22.53 -2.32
C GLN A 189 7.70 23.36 -1.08
N ARG A 190 6.72 22.89 -0.27
CA ARG A 190 6.30 23.58 0.95
C ARG A 190 7.43 23.76 1.96
N ILE A 191 8.35 22.82 2.06
CA ILE A 191 9.51 22.89 2.95
C ILE A 191 10.71 23.60 2.32
N GLY A 192 10.53 24.26 1.16
CA GLY A 192 11.59 24.96 0.45
C GLY A 192 12.61 24.07 -0.24
N ALA A 193 12.36 22.78 -0.33
CA ALA A 193 13.21 21.84 -1.05
C ALA A 193 12.84 21.73 -2.54
N GLN A 194 13.68 21.09 -3.33
CA GLN A 194 13.53 20.94 -4.77
C GLN A 194 13.08 19.50 -5.08
N PRO A 195 11.84 19.27 -5.56
CA PRO A 195 11.42 17.96 -6.00
C PRO A 195 12.19 17.58 -7.28
N VAL A 196 12.80 16.41 -7.26
CA VAL A 196 13.46 15.81 -8.44
C VAL A 196 12.61 14.64 -8.90
N SER A 197 12.12 14.71 -10.13
CA SER A 197 11.32 13.66 -10.76
C SER A 197 11.97 12.29 -10.61
N ALA A 198 11.21 11.32 -10.17
CA ALA A 198 11.63 9.93 -10.00
C ALA A 198 10.45 8.96 -10.17
N ASP A 199 10.75 7.69 -10.23
CA ASP A 199 9.79 6.60 -10.10
C ASP A 199 10.36 5.48 -9.23
N ILE A 200 9.58 4.44 -8.99
CA ILE A 200 9.95 3.33 -8.12
C ILE A 200 11.17 2.56 -8.63
N THR A 201 11.48 2.62 -9.93
CA THR A 201 12.58 1.88 -10.56
C THR A 201 13.90 2.65 -10.52
N ASN A 202 13.88 3.98 -10.28
CA ASN A 202 15.07 4.83 -10.40
C ASN A 202 15.36 5.74 -9.20
N PHE A 203 14.44 5.92 -8.24
CA PHE A 203 14.65 6.83 -7.10
C PHE A 203 15.89 6.46 -6.26
N SER A 204 16.12 5.17 -6.05
CA SER A 204 17.29 4.67 -5.31
C SER A 204 18.59 4.88 -6.07
N THR A 205 18.58 4.64 -7.38
CA THR A 205 19.75 4.89 -8.26
C THR A 205 20.10 6.39 -8.26
N LYS A 206 19.11 7.28 -8.33
CA LYS A 206 19.33 8.72 -8.23
C LYS A 206 19.97 9.12 -6.90
N PHE A 207 19.55 8.50 -5.80
CA PHE A 207 20.15 8.70 -4.49
C PHE A 207 21.56 8.12 -4.40
N ASN A 208 21.75 6.89 -4.81
CA ASN A 208 23.05 6.20 -4.77
C ASN A 208 24.12 6.91 -5.62
N ASN A 209 23.74 7.61 -6.67
CA ASN A 209 24.63 8.38 -7.56
C ASN A 209 24.70 9.89 -7.18
N GLY A 210 24.07 10.32 -6.10
CA GLY A 210 24.11 11.71 -5.65
C GLY A 210 23.32 12.71 -6.51
N ALA A 211 22.43 12.23 -7.39
CA ALA A 211 21.53 13.10 -8.15
C ALA A 211 20.45 13.75 -7.26
N VAL A 212 20.13 13.13 -6.14
CA VAL A 212 19.29 13.68 -5.06
C VAL A 212 20.02 13.58 -3.73
N ASP A 213 19.69 14.47 -2.80
CA ASP A 213 20.30 14.56 -1.48
C ASP A 213 19.52 13.74 -0.44
N MET A 214 18.25 13.47 -0.74
CA MET A 214 17.35 12.74 0.15
C MET A 214 16.33 11.93 -0.64
N ILE A 215 15.99 10.78 -0.08
CA ILE A 215 14.83 9.96 -0.43
C ILE A 215 14.03 9.62 0.83
N ALA A 216 12.79 9.16 0.65
CA ALA A 216 12.03 8.51 1.70
C ALA A 216 11.77 7.06 1.30
N ALA A 217 12.16 6.11 2.17
CA ALA A 217 12.01 4.68 1.87
C ALA A 217 11.80 3.85 3.14
N PRO A 218 11.11 2.70 3.05
CA PRO A 218 11.02 1.74 4.14
C PRO A 218 12.34 0.97 4.29
N THR A 219 12.58 0.44 5.47
CA THR A 219 13.78 -0.36 5.79
C THR A 219 13.89 -1.62 4.92
N LEU A 220 12.75 -2.18 4.49
CA LEU A 220 12.70 -3.29 3.54
C LEU A 220 13.43 -2.99 2.22
N ALA A 221 13.53 -1.71 1.83
CA ALA A 221 14.25 -1.29 0.63
C ALA A 221 15.76 -1.15 0.82
N TYR A 222 16.26 -1.12 2.08
CA TYR A 222 17.66 -0.79 2.38
C TYR A 222 18.67 -1.71 1.67
N LYS A 223 18.49 -3.03 1.84
CA LYS A 223 19.38 -4.02 1.21
C LYS A 223 19.11 -4.22 -0.28
N PRO A 224 17.85 -4.47 -0.71
CA PRO A 224 17.55 -4.72 -2.12
C PRO A 224 17.94 -3.56 -3.05
N LEU A 225 17.82 -2.33 -2.59
CA LEU A 225 18.12 -1.14 -3.38
C LEU A 225 19.52 -0.55 -3.06
N GLU A 226 20.33 -1.27 -2.28
CA GLU A 226 21.72 -0.90 -1.94
C GLU A 226 21.86 0.54 -1.40
N LEU A 227 20.88 0.98 -0.57
CA LEU A 227 20.81 2.37 -0.12
C LEU A 227 22.02 2.81 0.72
N ALA A 228 22.79 1.87 1.27
CA ALA A 228 24.07 2.15 1.91
C ALA A 228 25.05 2.88 0.99
N LYS A 229 24.99 2.70 -0.33
CA LYS A 229 25.85 3.39 -1.29
C LYS A 229 25.60 4.90 -1.29
N GLY A 230 24.33 5.32 -1.35
CA GLY A 230 23.96 6.73 -1.32
C GLY A 230 24.15 7.38 0.04
N ILE A 231 23.97 6.63 1.14
CA ILE A 231 24.26 7.08 2.51
C ILE A 231 25.76 7.35 2.67
N GLY A 232 26.61 6.47 2.14
CA GLY A 232 28.06 6.59 2.23
C GLY A 232 28.53 6.71 3.68
N LYS A 233 29.62 7.46 3.88
CA LYS A 233 30.23 7.70 5.21
C LYS A 233 29.56 8.85 5.96
N ASN A 234 28.96 9.80 5.25
CA ASN A 234 28.48 11.07 5.80
C ASN A 234 26.97 11.13 5.99
N GLY A 235 26.22 10.20 5.38
CA GLY A 235 24.78 10.17 5.42
C GLY A 235 24.19 9.37 6.58
N GLY A 236 22.86 9.26 6.58
CA GLY A 236 22.13 8.49 7.60
C GLY A 236 20.64 8.37 7.33
N ILE A 237 19.95 7.71 8.25
CA ILE A 237 18.51 7.49 8.24
C ILE A 237 17.93 8.19 9.46
N THR A 238 17.06 9.17 9.24
CA THR A 238 16.40 9.88 10.35
C THR A 238 15.36 8.98 11.00
N ARG A 239 15.48 8.72 12.31
CA ARG A 239 14.55 7.87 13.08
C ARG A 239 13.24 8.60 13.36
N PHE A 240 12.66 9.15 12.32
CA PHE A 240 11.37 9.83 12.33
C PHE A 240 10.66 9.56 10.99
N PRO A 241 9.75 8.58 10.93
CA PRO A 241 9.06 8.26 9.68
C PRO A 241 8.13 9.38 9.26
N ILE A 242 8.12 9.69 7.97
CA ILE A 242 7.19 10.67 7.41
C ILE A 242 5.80 10.08 7.17
N MET A 243 5.70 8.75 7.01
CA MET A 243 4.44 7.99 6.89
C MET A 243 4.72 6.50 7.11
N ILE A 244 3.68 5.72 7.30
CA ILE A 244 3.76 4.25 7.22
C ILE A 244 3.13 3.82 5.90
N LEU A 245 3.89 3.04 5.14
CA LEU A 245 3.51 2.57 3.81
C LEU A 245 2.75 1.26 3.87
N THR A 246 1.88 1.05 2.88
CA THR A 246 1.14 -0.19 2.67
C THR A 246 1.27 -0.68 1.23
N TYR A 247 1.28 -2.00 1.07
CA TYR A 247 0.83 -2.61 -0.17
C TYR A 247 -0.69 -2.76 -0.13
N GLN A 248 -1.32 -2.50 -1.24
CA GLN A 248 -2.76 -2.58 -1.38
C GLN A 248 -3.12 -3.44 -2.60
N MET A 249 -4.09 -4.31 -2.41
CA MET A 249 -4.65 -5.13 -3.47
C MET A 249 -5.97 -4.54 -3.94
N VAL A 250 -6.13 -4.38 -5.24
CA VAL A 250 -7.38 -3.96 -5.87
C VAL A 250 -7.80 -5.01 -6.90
N ILE A 251 -9.09 -5.33 -6.89
CA ILE A 251 -9.73 -6.20 -7.86
C ILE A 251 -10.71 -5.43 -8.75
N ASN A 252 -10.91 -5.88 -9.97
CA ASN A 252 -12.10 -5.57 -10.74
C ASN A 252 -13.23 -6.50 -10.26
N ARG A 253 -14.10 -5.98 -9.38
CA ARG A 253 -15.15 -6.77 -8.70
C ARG A 253 -16.07 -7.56 -9.63
N THR A 254 -16.21 -7.15 -10.89
CA THR A 254 -17.05 -7.85 -11.87
C THR A 254 -16.45 -9.19 -12.33
N LYS A 255 -15.17 -9.44 -12.00
CA LYS A 255 -14.42 -10.66 -12.31
C LYS A 255 -14.38 -11.67 -11.16
N PHE A 256 -14.98 -11.34 -10.02
CA PHE A 256 -14.92 -12.15 -8.81
C PHE A 256 -16.31 -12.46 -8.27
N PRO A 257 -16.48 -13.56 -7.52
CA PRO A 257 -17.75 -13.87 -6.85
C PRO A 257 -18.15 -12.77 -5.86
N ASP A 258 -19.45 -12.63 -5.64
CA ASP A 258 -19.97 -11.68 -4.66
C ASP A 258 -19.40 -11.93 -3.27
N GLY A 259 -19.01 -10.84 -2.59
CA GLY A 259 -18.41 -10.89 -1.27
C GLY A 259 -16.94 -11.33 -1.24
N PHE A 260 -16.32 -11.63 -2.38
CA PHE A 260 -14.90 -12.02 -2.44
C PHE A 260 -13.99 -10.96 -1.81
N GLY A 261 -14.22 -9.68 -2.09
CA GLY A 261 -13.38 -8.59 -1.55
C GLY A 261 -13.33 -8.57 -0.02
N VAL A 262 -14.44 -8.88 0.66
CA VAL A 262 -14.47 -8.97 2.14
C VAL A 262 -13.61 -10.13 2.62
N LYS A 263 -13.81 -11.35 2.09
CA LYS A 263 -13.01 -12.54 2.45
C LYS A 263 -11.53 -12.35 2.20
N SER A 264 -11.21 -11.68 1.11
CA SER A 264 -9.83 -11.35 0.75
C SER A 264 -9.22 -10.36 1.75
N ARG A 265 -9.93 -9.28 2.13
CA ARG A 265 -9.45 -8.32 3.14
C ARG A 265 -9.26 -8.98 4.51
N GLU A 266 -10.14 -9.89 4.92
CA GLU A 266 -10.01 -10.66 6.15
C GLU A 266 -8.73 -11.50 6.15
N TYR A 267 -8.46 -12.21 5.04
CA TYR A 267 -7.21 -12.96 4.88
C TYR A 267 -5.98 -12.05 5.04
N TRP A 268 -5.91 -10.96 4.29
CA TRP A 268 -4.77 -10.06 4.35
C TRP A 268 -4.62 -9.38 5.73
N SER A 269 -5.71 -9.06 6.39
CA SER A 269 -5.69 -8.57 7.77
C SER A 269 -5.07 -9.60 8.73
N SER A 270 -5.30 -10.89 8.51
CA SER A 270 -4.68 -11.97 9.31
C SER A 270 -3.18 -12.11 9.07
N GLN A 271 -2.65 -11.61 7.95
CA GLN A 271 -1.23 -11.66 7.62
C GLN A 271 -0.41 -10.50 8.20
N PHE A 272 -1.03 -9.60 8.95
CA PHE A 272 -0.38 -8.41 9.50
C PHE A 272 0.89 -8.74 10.29
N ASP A 273 0.83 -9.72 11.18
CA ASP A 273 1.98 -10.09 12.03
C ASP A 273 3.14 -10.69 11.22
N ARG A 274 2.83 -11.42 10.15
CA ARG A 274 3.85 -11.93 9.21
C ARG A 274 4.58 -10.76 8.52
N ALA A 275 3.85 -9.76 8.03
CA ALA A 275 4.47 -8.58 7.45
C ALA A 275 5.30 -7.81 8.47
N MET A 276 4.83 -7.69 9.72
CA MET A 276 5.59 -7.05 10.79
C MET A 276 6.88 -7.78 11.14
N GLN A 277 6.93 -9.11 11.02
CA GLN A 277 8.17 -9.87 11.19
C GLN A 277 9.21 -9.50 10.13
N LEU A 278 8.81 -9.41 8.86
CA LEU A 278 9.68 -8.98 7.75
C LEU A 278 10.23 -7.56 7.98
N ILE A 279 9.35 -6.64 8.37
CA ILE A 279 9.74 -5.25 8.68
C ILE A 279 10.76 -5.21 9.83
N LYS A 280 10.51 -5.92 10.93
CA LYS A 280 11.41 -6.00 12.08
C LYS A 280 12.77 -6.59 11.72
N GLN A 281 12.81 -7.62 10.87
CA GLN A 281 14.06 -8.20 10.37
C GLN A 281 14.84 -7.19 9.52
N ALA A 282 14.17 -6.43 8.68
CA ALA A 282 14.80 -5.38 7.88
C ALA A 282 15.34 -4.25 8.77
N ASP A 283 14.57 -3.79 9.77
CA ASP A 283 14.99 -2.78 10.74
C ASP A 283 16.26 -3.24 11.49
N ALA A 284 16.28 -4.48 11.97
CA ALA A 284 17.43 -5.07 12.67
C ALA A 284 18.65 -5.25 11.76
N GLY A 285 18.45 -5.33 10.46
CA GLY A 285 19.52 -5.45 9.46
C GLY A 285 20.25 -4.15 9.14
N ILE A 286 19.79 -3.00 9.64
CA ILE A 286 20.44 -1.70 9.46
C ILE A 286 21.44 -1.46 10.56
N PRO A 287 22.72 -1.13 10.24
CA PRO A 287 23.73 -0.87 11.26
C PRO A 287 23.29 0.27 12.21
N PRO A 288 23.42 0.13 13.54
CA PRO A 288 23.00 1.16 14.50
C PRO A 288 23.56 2.55 14.22
N ALA A 289 24.81 2.64 13.77
CA ALA A 289 25.48 3.89 13.44
C ALA A 289 24.85 4.63 12.23
N THR A 290 24.06 3.96 11.42
CA THR A 290 23.37 4.57 10.27
C THR A 290 22.20 5.47 10.73
N TRP A 291 21.60 5.18 11.87
CA TRP A 291 20.48 5.92 12.40
C TRP A 291 20.87 7.29 12.96
N MET A 292 19.96 8.25 12.81
CA MET A 292 20.06 9.61 13.34
C MET A 292 18.79 9.89 14.15
N ASP A 293 18.95 10.23 15.43
CA ASP A 293 17.84 10.62 16.30
C ASP A 293 17.60 12.14 16.20
N LEU A 294 16.34 12.54 16.23
CA LEU A 294 15.96 13.95 16.34
C LEU A 294 15.87 14.37 17.80
N SER A 295 16.18 15.64 18.08
CA SER A 295 15.81 16.27 19.35
C SER A 295 14.27 16.32 19.47
N ALA A 296 13.75 16.38 20.71
CA ALA A 296 12.32 16.51 20.95
C ALA A 296 11.71 17.74 20.25
N GLU A 297 12.46 18.85 20.21
CA GLU A 297 12.06 20.06 19.50
C GLU A 297 11.91 19.82 17.99
N ASN A 298 12.89 19.18 17.36
CA ASN A 298 12.82 18.88 15.93
C ASN A 298 11.74 17.85 15.61
N ALA A 299 11.56 16.83 16.45
CA ALA A 299 10.46 15.87 16.30
C ALA A 299 9.09 16.57 16.35
N TYR A 300 8.91 17.53 17.24
CA TYR A 300 7.69 18.34 17.31
C TYR A 300 7.50 19.19 16.05
N LYS A 301 8.53 19.89 15.55
CA LYS A 301 8.49 20.65 14.30
C LYS A 301 8.11 19.76 13.11
N TYR A 302 8.72 18.57 13.01
CA TYR A 302 8.36 17.59 11.96
C TYR A 302 6.90 17.16 12.06
N THR A 303 6.39 16.88 13.27
CA THR A 303 4.99 16.50 13.49
C THR A 303 4.05 17.59 12.98
N LEU A 304 4.30 18.85 13.33
CA LEU A 304 3.50 19.99 12.88
C LEU A 304 3.55 20.14 11.35
N MET A 305 4.74 20.10 10.77
CA MET A 305 4.93 20.24 9.34
C MET A 305 4.19 19.16 8.56
N LEU A 306 4.29 17.88 8.98
CA LEU A 306 3.58 16.77 8.34
C LEU A 306 2.07 16.94 8.45
N ARG A 307 1.55 17.34 9.62
CA ARG A 307 0.13 17.58 9.83
C ARG A 307 -0.40 18.67 8.93
N GLU A 308 0.26 19.84 8.92
CA GLU A 308 -0.16 21.01 8.14
C GLU A 308 -0.09 20.70 6.64
N SER A 309 0.96 20.00 6.21
CA SER A 309 1.09 19.55 4.82
C SER A 309 -0.02 18.58 4.43
N ARG A 310 -0.35 17.61 5.31
CA ARG A 310 -1.43 16.66 5.08
C ARG A 310 -2.78 17.34 4.93
N ILE A 311 -3.09 18.32 5.78
CA ILE A 311 -4.34 19.11 5.73
C ILE A 311 -4.39 19.92 4.44
N ASP A 312 -3.35 20.66 4.11
CA ASP A 312 -3.26 21.46 2.87
C ASP A 312 -3.45 20.59 1.60
N ILE A 313 -2.77 19.45 1.55
CA ILE A 313 -2.87 18.50 0.43
C ILE A 313 -4.29 17.94 0.31
N ALA A 314 -4.96 17.68 1.43
CA ALA A 314 -6.36 17.22 1.45
C ALA A 314 -7.33 18.34 1.01
N GLN A 315 -7.08 19.59 1.38
CA GLN A 315 -7.87 20.73 0.91
C GLN A 315 -7.74 20.92 -0.61
N LYS A 316 -6.57 20.62 -1.17
CA LYS A 316 -6.33 20.61 -2.63
C LYS A 316 -6.93 19.38 -3.35
N GLY A 317 -7.61 18.48 -2.63
CA GLY A 317 -8.26 17.29 -3.20
C GLY A 317 -7.30 16.17 -3.59
N LEU A 318 -6.04 16.22 -3.16
CA LEU A 318 -5.03 15.18 -3.45
C LEU A 318 -5.07 14.01 -2.44
N TYR A 319 -5.61 14.22 -1.23
CA TYR A 319 -5.92 13.19 -0.26
C TYR A 319 -7.42 13.13 0.01
N ASP A 320 -7.95 11.95 0.25
CA ASP A 320 -9.38 11.76 0.53
C ASP A 320 -9.71 12.16 1.98
N LYS A 321 -10.59 13.14 2.12
CA LYS A 321 -11.03 13.68 3.42
C LYS A 321 -11.74 12.64 4.28
N ARG A 322 -12.48 11.69 3.68
CA ARG A 322 -13.19 10.61 4.39
C ARG A 322 -12.18 9.65 5.00
N GLY A 323 -11.16 9.26 4.22
CA GLY A 323 -10.07 8.41 4.67
C GLY A 323 -9.32 9.04 5.84
N LEU A 324 -8.92 10.31 5.73
CA LEU A 324 -8.24 11.03 6.81
C LEU A 324 -9.09 11.14 8.09
N LYS A 325 -10.41 11.36 7.98
CA LYS A 325 -11.31 11.37 9.13
C LYS A 325 -11.33 10.02 9.86
N VAL A 326 -11.38 8.90 9.14
CA VAL A 326 -11.32 7.55 9.74
C VAL A 326 -9.99 7.33 10.42
N ILE A 327 -8.87 7.69 9.76
CA ILE A 327 -7.53 7.54 10.29
C ILE A 327 -7.34 8.34 11.58
N LYS A 328 -7.77 9.61 11.61
CA LYS A 328 -7.73 10.44 12.81
C LYS A 328 -8.49 9.80 13.97
N LYS A 329 -9.70 9.32 13.72
CA LYS A 329 -10.50 8.65 14.76
C LYS A 329 -9.76 7.45 15.36
N ILE A 330 -9.13 6.64 14.52
CA ILE A 330 -8.35 5.46 14.97
C ILE A 330 -7.10 5.91 15.72
N ARG A 331 -6.36 6.91 15.22
CA ARG A 331 -5.18 7.48 15.89
C ARG A 331 -5.54 7.99 17.28
N CYS A 332 -6.64 8.70 17.41
CA CYS A 332 -7.11 9.21 18.71
C CYS A 332 -7.61 8.11 19.66
N ASN A 333 -8.11 6.99 19.14
CA ASN A 333 -8.43 5.83 19.97
C ASN A 333 -7.17 5.13 20.51
N VAL A 334 -6.05 5.18 19.76
CA VAL A 334 -4.76 4.61 20.20
C VAL A 334 -4.03 5.57 21.16
N ASN A 335 -4.10 6.87 20.89
CA ASN A 335 -3.45 7.91 21.69
C ASN A 335 -4.43 9.07 21.99
N PRO A 336 -5.34 8.92 22.96
CA PRO A 336 -6.31 9.97 23.29
C PRO A 336 -5.67 11.27 23.81
N ALA A 337 -4.44 11.19 24.32
CA ALA A 337 -3.69 12.34 24.82
C ALA A 337 -3.05 13.20 23.72
N ASP A 338 -3.16 12.80 22.44
CA ASP A 338 -2.64 13.58 21.32
C ASP A 338 -3.40 14.92 21.22
N PRO A 339 -2.71 16.07 21.21
CA PRO A 339 -3.35 17.38 21.09
C PRO A 339 -4.23 17.52 19.84
N GLU A 340 -3.94 16.81 18.76
CA GLU A 340 -4.78 16.82 17.56
C GLU A 340 -6.19 16.26 17.81
N CYS A 341 -6.36 15.42 18.83
CA CYS A 341 -7.64 14.77 19.13
C CYS A 341 -8.68 15.73 19.68
N THR A 342 -8.24 16.87 20.24
CA THR A 342 -9.14 17.93 20.74
C THR A 342 -9.51 18.96 19.67
N THR A 343 -8.87 18.90 18.50
CA THR A 343 -9.12 19.83 17.38
C THR A 343 -10.16 19.24 16.42
N LYS A 344 -10.81 20.09 15.64
CA LYS A 344 -11.71 19.69 14.56
C LYS A 344 -11.01 19.52 13.20
N SER A 345 -9.69 19.71 13.14
CA SER A 345 -8.91 19.44 11.95
C SER A 345 -9.07 17.99 11.51
N GLU A 346 -9.17 17.74 10.21
CA GLU A 346 -9.48 16.44 9.60
C GLU A 346 -10.89 15.87 9.90
N GLU A 347 -11.75 16.61 10.58
CA GLU A 347 -13.16 16.24 10.83
C GLU A 347 -14.13 17.15 10.10
N ASP A 348 -13.93 18.47 10.22
CA ASP A 348 -14.74 19.51 9.59
C ASP A 348 -13.98 20.07 8.40
N TRP A 349 -14.17 19.44 7.26
CA TRP A 349 -13.63 19.92 5.99
C TRP A 349 -14.57 20.97 5.39
N LYS A 350 -14.25 22.23 5.58
CA LYS A 350 -14.94 23.34 4.91
C LYS A 350 -14.39 23.58 3.51
#